data_3bd326a4d77f8ee5ce33b318357beeed
#
_entry.id   3bd326a4d77f8ee5ce33b318357beeed
#
_cell.length_a   1.000
_cell.length_b   1.000
_cell.length_c   1.000
_cell.angle_alpha   90.00
_cell.angle_beta   90.00
_cell.angle_gamma   90.00
#
_symmetry.space_group_name_H-M   'P 1'
#
loop_
_entity.id
_entity.type
_entity.pdbx_description
1 polymer ?
#
loop_
_entity_poly.entity_id
_entity_poly.type
_entity_poly.pdbx_seq_one_letter_code
_entity_poly.pdbx_strand_id
1 'polypeptide(L)'
;AVELDKRAGAVFRSDNSGGSWKKMSDTVSGGTGPHYYQELVASPHVFDKIYLMNVRVLVSDNGGKTFYTMTERQKHSDNHSLTFKANDPNYMLIGTDGGIYESFDDSASWKFVGNLPLTQFYKLAVDDAEPFYNIYGGTQDNNTQGGPSRTFKSSGISNADWFVVLGGDGHQPATEHGNPDIIYAQSQQGYINRIDMTNGEAVSIRPQEGIDEPYERFNWDSPILVSYHDPKRLYFGTQRVWRSENRGDSWTAISSDLTKDEERLELPIMGRVQSFDNAWDVYAMSTYNTVTSLSESRIDENILYAGTDDGIIQYTKDGGESWTKMTVDNLPDTPSTAFVNDIKTDMHDTETAYVLLDNHKYGDYKPYMFKTTNGGKKWISITEGIPDGTLLWRIVQDHVNPNLLFLGTEYGAYISLNQGENWHKFSNGLPTIPVRDVAIQKRENDLVLATFGRSFYVLDDYSPLRNMTEEMLSNDGVIFEPRKALQFNQVYGGTSSDGGQTYYADNPRYGANITYFVKEAPSSMKSKMI
;
A
#
# COMPACT_ATOMS: atom_id res chain seq x y z
N ALA A 1 -35.06 2.99 1.89
CA ALA A 1 -34.24 1.76 1.90
C ALA A 1 -33.99 1.28 0.47
N VAL A 2 -32.91 0.60 0.27
CA VAL A 2 -32.55 -0.07 -1.00
C VAL A 2 -32.59 -1.56 -0.76
N GLU A 3 -33.25 -2.29 -1.64
CA GLU A 3 -33.18 -3.75 -1.71
C GLU A 3 -32.35 -4.11 -2.95
N LEU A 4 -31.43 -5.04 -2.79
CA LEU A 4 -30.57 -5.53 -3.84
C LEU A 4 -30.79 -7.02 -4.03
N ASP A 5 -31.07 -7.41 -5.25
CA ASP A 5 -31.16 -8.80 -5.67
C ASP A 5 -30.34 -8.98 -6.94
N LYS A 6 -29.26 -9.77 -6.87
CA LYS A 6 -28.35 -10.04 -7.97
C LYS A 6 -27.81 -8.74 -8.60
N ARG A 7 -28.34 -8.36 -9.74
CA ARG A 7 -27.99 -7.10 -10.44
C ARG A 7 -29.11 -6.06 -10.42
N ALA A 8 -30.17 -6.33 -9.70
CA ALA A 8 -31.32 -5.45 -9.57
C ALA A 8 -31.36 -4.78 -8.21
N GLY A 9 -31.74 -3.53 -8.15
CA GLY A 9 -31.97 -2.79 -6.92
C GLY A 9 -33.34 -2.14 -6.95
N ALA A 10 -33.97 -2.00 -5.79
CA ALA A 10 -35.21 -1.32 -5.63
C ALA A 10 -35.19 -0.33 -4.48
N VAL A 11 -35.85 0.80 -4.65
CA VAL A 11 -35.99 1.83 -3.61
C VAL A 11 -37.34 1.74 -2.97
N PHE A 12 -37.38 1.63 -1.65
CA PHE A 12 -38.63 1.57 -0.86
C PHE A 12 -38.73 2.78 0.05
N ARG A 13 -39.95 3.24 0.27
CA ARG A 13 -40.27 4.33 1.19
C ARG A 13 -41.31 3.89 2.23
N SER A 14 -41.09 4.30 3.45
CA SER A 14 -42.07 4.21 4.54
C SER A 14 -42.51 5.62 4.96
N ASP A 15 -43.81 5.83 5.07
CA ASP A 15 -44.40 7.07 5.60
C ASP A 15 -44.90 6.91 7.06
N ASN A 16 -44.59 5.76 7.70
CA ASN A 16 -45.02 5.42 9.08
C ASN A 16 -43.91 4.78 9.92
N SER A 17 -42.70 5.33 9.82
CA SER A 17 -41.53 4.92 10.60
C SER A 17 -41.17 3.44 10.48
N GLY A 18 -41.35 2.86 9.29
CA GLY A 18 -40.99 1.46 9.01
C GLY A 18 -42.14 0.46 9.24
N GLY A 19 -43.33 0.90 9.65
CA GLY A 19 -44.47 0.02 9.86
C GLY A 19 -45.00 -0.61 8.58
N SER A 20 -44.83 0.05 7.45
CA SER A 20 -45.10 -0.47 6.10
C SER A 20 -44.17 0.19 5.08
N TRP A 21 -43.95 -0.48 3.97
CA TRP A 21 -43.05 -0.04 2.92
C TRP A 21 -43.72 -0.09 1.55
N LYS A 22 -43.50 0.94 0.75
CA LYS A 22 -43.97 1.03 -0.61
C LYS A 22 -42.77 1.09 -1.55
N LYS A 23 -42.74 0.22 -2.56
CA LYS A 23 -41.76 0.28 -3.65
C LYS A 23 -41.96 1.55 -4.47
N MET A 24 -40.86 2.28 -4.64
CA MET A 24 -40.88 3.55 -5.39
C MET A 24 -40.35 3.35 -6.80
N SER A 25 -39.26 2.61 -6.98
CA SER A 25 -38.62 2.33 -8.27
C SER A 25 -37.77 1.07 -8.25
N ASP A 26 -37.48 0.57 -9.43
CA ASP A 26 -36.52 -0.51 -9.70
C ASP A 26 -35.14 0.05 -10.09
N THR A 27 -34.67 1.09 -9.43
CA THR A 27 -33.40 1.72 -9.74
C THR A 27 -32.25 0.78 -9.41
N VAL A 28 -31.36 0.58 -10.36
CA VAL A 28 -30.09 -0.13 -10.20
C VAL A 28 -28.99 0.90 -10.05
N SER A 29 -28.14 0.72 -9.07
CA SER A 29 -27.07 1.64 -8.76
C SER A 29 -25.75 1.27 -9.45
N GLY A 30 -25.72 0.96 -10.71
CA GLY A 30 -24.51 0.73 -11.49
C GLY A 30 -23.88 -0.65 -11.33
N GLY A 31 -22.70 -0.84 -11.91
CA GLY A 31 -22.07 -2.14 -12.11
C GLY A 31 -21.23 -2.67 -10.96
N THR A 32 -21.01 -1.91 -9.90
CA THR A 32 -20.29 -2.34 -8.71
C THR A 32 -21.23 -3.04 -7.74
N GLY A 33 -20.73 -4.07 -7.07
CA GLY A 33 -21.56 -4.89 -6.19
C GLY A 33 -22.18 -4.13 -5.01
N PRO A 34 -23.23 -4.70 -4.41
CA PRO A 34 -23.93 -4.10 -3.27
C PRO A 34 -23.07 -3.95 -2.02
N HIS A 35 -21.90 -4.53 -2.01
CA HIS A 35 -20.97 -4.51 -0.91
C HIS A 35 -20.12 -3.23 -0.83
N TYR A 36 -20.20 -2.34 -1.82
CA TYR A 36 -19.30 -1.19 -1.92
C TYR A 36 -20.01 0.17 -1.91
N TYR A 37 -21.17 0.27 -2.58
CA TYR A 37 -21.98 1.48 -2.64
C TYR A 37 -23.39 1.20 -2.13
N GLN A 38 -24.36 2.08 -2.36
CA GLN A 38 -25.80 1.91 -2.15
C GLN A 38 -26.37 2.66 -0.95
N GLU A 39 -25.63 3.58 -0.39
CA GLU A 39 -26.15 4.41 0.68
C GLU A 39 -27.14 5.42 0.13
N LEU A 40 -28.27 5.58 0.83
CA LEU A 40 -29.25 6.62 0.57
C LEU A 40 -29.06 7.77 1.55
N VAL A 41 -28.82 8.96 1.02
CA VAL A 41 -28.68 10.19 1.79
C VAL A 41 -29.87 11.10 1.50
N ALA A 42 -30.62 11.49 2.51
CA ALA A 42 -31.76 12.42 2.34
C ALA A 42 -31.28 13.88 2.39
N SER A 43 -31.82 14.73 1.53
CA SER A 43 -31.59 16.16 1.62
C SER A 43 -32.21 16.73 2.91
N PRO A 44 -31.44 17.53 3.70
CA PRO A 44 -32.00 18.22 4.85
C PRO A 44 -32.82 19.46 4.47
N HIS A 45 -32.77 19.90 3.21
CA HIS A 45 -33.37 21.16 2.73
C HIS A 45 -34.62 20.98 1.90
N VAL A 46 -34.71 19.87 1.16
CA VAL A 46 -35.82 19.62 0.23
C VAL A 46 -36.45 18.27 0.54
N PHE A 47 -37.70 18.29 0.95
CA PHE A 47 -38.49 17.07 1.14
C PHE A 47 -38.60 16.30 -0.18
N ASP A 48 -38.53 14.97 -0.13
CA ASP A 48 -38.50 14.08 -1.29
C ASP A 48 -37.23 14.10 -2.15
N LYS A 49 -36.23 14.95 -1.85
CA LYS A 49 -34.94 14.90 -2.53
C LYS A 49 -33.99 13.92 -1.79
N ILE A 50 -33.52 12.90 -2.52
CA ILE A 50 -32.62 11.88 -2.01
C ILE A 50 -31.46 11.64 -2.98
N TYR A 51 -30.33 11.21 -2.44
CA TYR A 51 -29.14 10.88 -3.19
C TYR A 51 -28.80 9.41 -2.95
N LEU A 52 -28.54 8.66 -4.01
CA LEU A 52 -28.07 7.29 -3.96
C LEU A 52 -26.59 7.29 -4.33
N MET A 53 -25.74 6.96 -3.34
CA MET A 53 -24.30 6.91 -3.51
C MET A 53 -23.90 5.76 -4.43
N ASN A 54 -22.96 6.03 -5.33
CA ASN A 54 -22.52 5.09 -6.35
C ASN A 54 -21.25 5.62 -7.03
N VAL A 55 -20.72 4.90 -8.01
CA VAL A 55 -19.70 5.40 -8.95
C VAL A 55 -20.05 6.81 -9.42
N ARG A 56 -21.30 7.01 -9.84
CA ARG A 56 -21.91 8.34 -10.04
C ARG A 56 -23.13 8.47 -9.16
N VAL A 57 -23.23 9.55 -8.42
CA VAL A 57 -24.37 9.80 -7.54
C VAL A 57 -25.66 9.93 -8.37
N LEU A 58 -26.68 9.18 -7.99
CA LEU A 58 -28.01 9.30 -8.55
C LEU A 58 -28.86 10.16 -7.63
N VAL A 59 -29.63 11.11 -8.21
CA VAL A 59 -30.50 12.05 -7.48
C VAL A 59 -31.96 11.82 -7.85
N SER A 60 -32.81 11.83 -6.85
CA SER A 60 -34.27 11.85 -7.03
C SER A 60 -34.86 13.06 -6.34
N ASP A 61 -35.72 13.80 -7.02
CA ASP A 61 -36.51 14.93 -6.48
C ASP A 61 -37.96 14.54 -6.14
N ASN A 62 -38.31 13.26 -6.22
CA ASN A 62 -39.68 12.78 -6.07
C ASN A 62 -39.82 11.55 -5.17
N GLY A 63 -38.94 11.47 -4.15
CA GLY A 63 -38.95 10.42 -3.13
C GLY A 63 -38.58 9.04 -3.65
N GLY A 64 -37.68 8.95 -4.64
CA GLY A 64 -37.16 7.70 -5.19
C GLY A 64 -37.98 7.08 -6.32
N LYS A 65 -38.90 7.81 -6.93
CA LYS A 65 -39.68 7.30 -8.08
C LYS A 65 -38.89 7.30 -9.38
N THR A 66 -38.11 8.35 -9.59
CA THR A 66 -37.20 8.47 -10.74
C THR A 66 -35.88 9.04 -10.29
N PHE A 67 -34.80 8.68 -11.00
CA PHE A 67 -33.47 9.14 -10.73
C PHE A 67 -32.80 9.70 -11.98
N TYR A 68 -31.91 10.66 -11.77
CA TYR A 68 -30.99 11.19 -12.78
C TYR A 68 -29.56 11.26 -12.18
N THR A 69 -28.55 11.26 -13.04
CA THR A 69 -27.15 11.37 -12.59
C THR A 69 -26.86 12.82 -12.17
N MET A 70 -26.27 12.98 -10.97
CA MET A 70 -25.80 14.28 -10.50
C MET A 70 -24.70 14.82 -11.43
N THR A 71 -24.58 16.14 -11.51
CA THR A 71 -23.46 16.76 -12.22
C THR A 71 -22.17 16.54 -11.45
N GLU A 72 -21.23 15.81 -12.06
CA GLU A 72 -19.95 15.44 -11.47
C GLU A 72 -18.76 15.94 -12.30
N ARG A 73 -18.95 17.07 -12.95
CA ARG A 73 -17.90 17.67 -13.74
C ARG A 73 -16.78 18.19 -12.82
N GLN A 74 -15.52 17.84 -13.14
CA GLN A 74 -14.33 18.21 -12.36
C GLN A 74 -14.24 17.56 -10.95
N LYS A 75 -14.91 16.44 -10.77
CA LYS A 75 -14.87 15.65 -9.55
C LYS A 75 -14.53 14.20 -9.89
N HIS A 76 -13.78 13.52 -9.02
CA HIS A 76 -13.58 12.07 -9.12
C HIS A 76 -14.93 11.35 -8.97
N SER A 77 -15.08 10.21 -9.65
CA SER A 77 -16.18 9.26 -9.43
C SER A 77 -16.05 8.57 -8.06
N ASP A 78 -16.78 7.50 -7.86
CA ASP A 78 -16.66 6.59 -6.72
C ASP A 78 -16.92 7.30 -5.39
N ASN A 79 -18.22 7.54 -5.16
CA ASN A 79 -18.71 8.41 -4.09
C ASN A 79 -19.11 7.59 -2.86
N HIS A 80 -18.56 7.92 -1.68
CA HIS A 80 -18.76 7.18 -0.44
C HIS A 80 -19.48 7.95 0.65
N SER A 81 -19.41 9.27 0.64
CA SER A 81 -20.06 10.07 1.68
C SER A 81 -20.53 11.41 1.14
N LEU A 82 -21.67 11.89 1.61
CA LEU A 82 -22.24 13.18 1.25
C LEU A 82 -22.75 13.89 2.50
N THR A 83 -22.34 15.12 2.70
CA THR A 83 -22.72 15.96 3.83
C THR A 83 -23.17 17.32 3.36
N PHE A 84 -24.17 17.88 4.06
CA PHE A 84 -24.77 19.17 3.79
C PHE A 84 -24.50 20.16 4.93
N LYS A 85 -24.51 21.43 4.60
CA LYS A 85 -24.49 22.49 5.61
C LYS A 85 -25.93 22.87 5.99
N ALA A 86 -26.25 22.82 7.30
CA ALA A 86 -27.64 22.93 7.78
C ALA A 86 -28.35 24.21 7.39
N ASN A 87 -27.66 25.31 7.19
CA ASN A 87 -28.20 26.64 6.90
C ASN A 87 -27.85 27.15 5.49
N ASP A 88 -27.35 26.28 4.61
CA ASP A 88 -26.99 26.65 3.25
C ASP A 88 -27.32 25.51 2.29
N PRO A 89 -28.45 25.62 1.53
CA PRO A 89 -28.91 24.56 0.64
C PRO A 89 -28.01 24.35 -0.59
N ASN A 90 -27.13 25.29 -0.88
CA ASN A 90 -26.22 25.20 -2.01
C ASN A 90 -24.90 24.49 -1.66
N TYR A 91 -24.60 24.33 -0.35
CA TYR A 91 -23.34 23.74 0.08
C TYR A 91 -23.42 22.22 0.24
N MET A 92 -22.49 21.53 -0.39
CA MET A 92 -22.27 20.10 -0.27
C MET A 92 -20.78 19.79 -0.08
N LEU A 93 -20.50 18.78 0.73
CA LEU A 93 -19.17 18.18 0.87
C LEU A 93 -19.29 16.70 0.56
N ILE A 94 -18.45 16.20 -0.36
CA ILE A 94 -18.48 14.81 -0.79
C ILE A 94 -17.09 14.17 -0.68
N GLY A 95 -17.06 12.95 -0.14
CA GLY A 95 -15.87 12.09 -0.12
C GLY A 95 -15.92 11.06 -1.23
N THR A 96 -14.84 10.92 -1.95
CA THR A 96 -14.66 10.02 -3.09
C THR A 96 -13.34 9.29 -2.99
N ASP A 97 -13.08 8.30 -3.86
CA ASP A 97 -11.79 7.63 -3.95
C ASP A 97 -10.64 8.59 -4.37
N GLY A 98 -10.97 9.71 -5.02
CA GLY A 98 -10.02 10.77 -5.35
C GLY A 98 -9.83 11.84 -4.28
N GLY A 99 -10.53 11.74 -3.13
CA GLY A 99 -10.44 12.69 -2.03
C GLY A 99 -11.73 13.48 -1.78
N ILE A 100 -11.60 14.67 -1.20
CA ILE A 100 -12.73 15.49 -0.76
C ILE A 100 -12.99 16.62 -1.74
N TYR A 101 -14.26 16.84 -2.05
CA TYR A 101 -14.73 17.91 -2.92
C TYR A 101 -15.83 18.74 -2.26
N GLU A 102 -15.82 20.05 -2.53
CA GLU A 102 -16.85 21.00 -2.10
C GLU A 102 -17.63 21.52 -3.29
N SER A 103 -18.95 21.65 -3.13
CA SER A 103 -19.81 22.42 -4.01
C SER A 103 -20.47 23.55 -3.24
N PHE A 104 -20.60 24.72 -3.89
CA PHE A 104 -21.23 25.92 -3.36
C PHE A 104 -22.47 26.33 -4.17
N ASP A 105 -22.91 25.49 -5.11
CA ASP A 105 -23.91 25.77 -6.11
C ASP A 105 -24.86 24.56 -6.40
N ASP A 106 -25.18 23.79 -5.35
CA ASP A 106 -26.06 22.60 -5.41
C ASP A 106 -25.57 21.58 -6.48
N SER A 107 -24.28 21.23 -6.43
CA SER A 107 -23.62 20.27 -7.35
C SER A 107 -23.39 20.73 -8.80
N ALA A 108 -23.66 21.99 -9.16
CA ALA A 108 -23.40 22.47 -10.51
C ALA A 108 -21.87 22.49 -10.83
N SER A 109 -21.04 22.77 -9.84
CA SER A 109 -19.57 22.67 -9.92
C SER A 109 -18.95 22.12 -8.64
N TRP A 110 -17.73 21.57 -8.76
CA TRP A 110 -17.00 20.96 -7.66
C TRP A 110 -15.57 21.50 -7.57
N LYS A 111 -15.13 21.76 -6.34
CA LYS A 111 -13.79 22.20 -6.01
C LYS A 111 -13.08 21.13 -5.18
N PHE A 112 -11.94 20.66 -5.66
CA PHE A 112 -11.10 19.70 -4.92
C PHE A 112 -10.44 20.36 -3.71
N VAL A 113 -10.39 19.66 -2.57
CA VAL A 113 -9.68 20.09 -1.35
C VAL A 113 -8.26 19.52 -1.39
N GLY A 114 -7.34 20.27 -2.02
CA GLY A 114 -5.98 19.80 -2.36
C GLY A 114 -4.91 20.02 -1.29
N ASN A 115 -5.27 20.53 -0.09
CA ASN A 115 -4.33 20.87 0.97
C ASN A 115 -4.30 19.86 2.14
N LEU A 116 -4.78 18.65 1.93
CA LEU A 116 -4.81 17.61 2.93
C LEU A 116 -3.87 16.45 2.54
N PRO A 117 -3.03 15.95 3.47
CA PRO A 117 -2.17 14.79 3.22
C PRO A 117 -2.96 13.49 3.47
N LEU A 118 -3.85 13.11 2.57
CA LEU A 118 -4.79 12.00 2.76
C LEU A 118 -4.57 10.82 1.81
N THR A 119 -3.42 10.72 1.16
CA THR A 119 -3.15 9.66 0.19
C THR A 119 -3.01 8.30 0.86
N GLN A 120 -3.63 7.27 0.26
CA GLN A 120 -3.55 5.86 0.65
C GLN A 120 -2.55 5.14 -0.25
N PHE A 121 -1.34 4.90 0.25
CA PHE A 121 -0.34 4.14 -0.50
C PHE A 121 -0.39 2.65 -0.18
N TYR A 122 -0.36 1.80 -1.20
CA TYR A 122 -0.26 0.35 -1.08
C TYR A 122 1.17 -0.11 -0.91
N LYS A 123 2.03 0.27 -1.84
CA LYS A 123 3.44 -0.12 -1.91
C LYS A 123 4.29 1.08 -2.28
N LEU A 124 5.57 1.01 -1.97
CA LEU A 124 6.52 2.07 -2.29
C LEU A 124 7.83 1.52 -2.86
N ALA A 125 8.53 2.38 -3.59
CA ALA A 125 9.93 2.22 -3.96
C ALA A 125 10.67 3.53 -3.78
N VAL A 126 12.00 3.46 -3.64
CA VAL A 126 12.88 4.62 -3.60
C VAL A 126 13.97 4.45 -4.64
N ASP A 127 14.37 5.53 -5.31
CA ASP A 127 15.45 5.50 -6.28
C ASP A 127 16.79 5.98 -5.69
N ASP A 128 17.80 6.07 -6.56
CA ASP A 128 19.14 6.54 -6.23
C ASP A 128 19.46 7.89 -6.88
N ALA A 129 18.46 8.70 -7.26
CA ALA A 129 18.64 10.00 -7.87
C ALA A 129 19.47 10.95 -7.00
N GLU A 130 20.29 11.79 -7.64
CA GLU A 130 21.13 12.77 -6.98
C GLU A 130 20.72 14.21 -7.38
N PRO A 131 20.83 15.17 -6.48
CA PRO A 131 21.31 15.06 -5.09
C PRO A 131 20.27 14.53 -4.10
N PHE A 132 19.01 14.47 -4.49
CA PHE A 132 17.90 13.99 -3.67
C PHE A 132 17.21 12.84 -4.39
N TYR A 133 16.94 11.77 -3.66
CA TYR A 133 16.22 10.62 -4.19
C TYR A 133 14.72 10.90 -4.31
N ASN A 134 14.04 10.13 -5.14
CA ASN A 134 12.59 10.16 -5.25
C ASN A 134 11.95 8.97 -4.53
N ILE A 135 10.71 9.18 -4.10
CA ILE A 135 9.83 8.18 -3.52
C ILE A 135 8.69 7.95 -4.50
N TYR A 136 8.41 6.69 -4.80
CA TYR A 136 7.33 6.27 -5.69
C TYR A 136 6.33 5.45 -4.90
N GLY A 137 5.03 5.65 -5.17
CA GLY A 137 4.00 4.86 -4.52
C GLY A 137 2.76 4.68 -5.37
N GLY A 138 2.21 3.46 -5.31
CA GLY A 138 0.97 3.12 -5.95
C GLY A 138 -0.24 3.39 -5.06
N THR A 139 -1.29 3.92 -5.67
CA THR A 139 -2.57 4.18 -5.01
C THR A 139 -3.69 3.64 -5.89
N GLN A 140 -4.67 2.95 -5.31
CA GLN A 140 -5.85 2.57 -6.06
C GLN A 140 -6.58 3.83 -6.53
N ASP A 141 -7.14 3.81 -7.73
CA ASP A 141 -7.91 4.88 -8.39
C ASP A 141 -7.15 6.20 -8.65
N ASN A 142 -5.96 6.38 -8.05
CA ASN A 142 -5.21 7.63 -8.09
C ASN A 142 -3.78 7.48 -8.63
N ASN A 143 -3.55 6.48 -9.47
CA ASN A 143 -2.32 6.26 -10.23
C ASN A 143 -1.12 5.78 -9.38
N THR A 144 0.02 5.50 -10.02
CA THR A 144 1.32 5.47 -9.38
C THR A 144 1.93 6.87 -9.45
N GLN A 145 2.33 7.40 -8.30
CA GLN A 145 2.86 8.74 -8.15
C GLN A 145 4.33 8.71 -7.72
N GLY A 146 5.09 9.72 -8.13
CA GLY A 146 6.47 9.95 -7.72
C GLY A 146 6.68 11.36 -7.21
N GLY A 147 7.62 11.55 -6.29
CA GLY A 147 7.98 12.84 -5.77
C GLY A 147 9.32 12.82 -5.03
N PRO A 148 9.99 13.99 -4.89
CA PRO A 148 11.31 14.06 -4.30
C PRO A 148 11.25 13.91 -2.77
N SER A 149 12.29 13.29 -2.19
CA SER A 149 12.49 13.25 -0.74
C SER A 149 12.86 14.61 -0.13
N ARG A 150 13.34 15.53 -0.97
CA ARG A 150 13.73 16.89 -0.61
C ARG A 150 13.70 17.78 -1.86
N THR A 151 13.48 19.08 -1.68
CA THR A 151 13.61 20.09 -2.73
C THR A 151 14.66 21.14 -2.38
N PHE A 152 15.08 21.94 -3.38
CA PHE A 152 15.92 23.12 -3.15
C PHE A 152 15.13 24.31 -2.56
N LYS A 153 13.79 24.22 -2.51
CA LYS A 153 12.93 25.30 -2.01
C LYS A 153 12.97 25.35 -0.49
N SER A 154 13.09 26.54 0.08
CA SER A 154 13.00 26.73 1.53
C SER A 154 11.59 26.45 2.09
N SER A 155 10.57 26.49 1.24
CA SER A 155 9.17 26.18 1.58
C SER A 155 8.88 24.66 1.68
N GLY A 156 9.83 23.80 1.30
CA GLY A 156 9.62 22.35 1.35
C GLY A 156 9.11 21.75 0.05
N ILE A 157 8.42 20.63 0.17
CA ILE A 157 7.87 19.81 -0.93
C ILE A 157 6.39 20.15 -1.06
N SER A 158 5.98 20.56 -2.26
CA SER A 158 4.59 20.94 -2.56
C SER A 158 3.91 19.92 -3.47
N ASN A 159 2.59 20.04 -3.64
CA ASN A 159 1.83 19.26 -4.62
C ASN A 159 2.43 19.36 -6.04
N ALA A 160 3.01 20.51 -6.41
CA ALA A 160 3.61 20.73 -7.72
C ALA A 160 4.94 19.99 -7.95
N ASP A 161 5.53 19.43 -6.91
CA ASP A 161 6.76 18.62 -7.00
C ASP A 161 6.46 17.14 -7.23
N TRP A 162 5.18 16.75 -7.18
CA TRP A 162 4.71 15.40 -7.46
C TRP A 162 4.28 15.23 -8.90
N PHE A 163 4.46 14.03 -9.44
CA PHE A 163 4.10 13.68 -10.81
C PHE A 163 3.50 12.27 -10.90
N VAL A 164 2.67 12.05 -11.92
CA VAL A 164 2.11 10.74 -12.24
C VAL A 164 3.13 9.94 -13.03
N VAL A 165 3.43 8.73 -12.57
CA VAL A 165 4.33 7.79 -13.24
C VAL A 165 3.56 6.89 -14.21
N LEU A 166 2.43 6.31 -13.75
CA LEU A 166 1.58 5.43 -14.54
C LEU A 166 0.12 5.62 -14.11
N GLY A 167 -0.81 5.67 -15.07
CA GLY A 167 -2.24 5.74 -14.82
C GLY A 167 -2.86 4.41 -14.41
N GLY A 168 -4.05 4.45 -13.80
CA GLY A 168 -4.84 3.30 -13.34
C GLY A 168 -4.74 3.09 -11.83
N ASP A 169 -5.14 1.91 -11.34
CA ASP A 169 -4.99 1.54 -9.94
C ASP A 169 -3.52 1.19 -9.67
N GLY A 170 -2.78 2.15 -9.14
CA GLY A 170 -1.36 1.97 -8.87
C GLY A 170 -1.12 1.00 -7.72
N HIS A 171 -0.14 0.11 -7.89
CA HIS A 171 0.26 -0.86 -6.87
C HIS A 171 1.76 -0.78 -6.57
N GLN A 172 2.50 -1.88 -6.77
CA GLN A 172 3.91 -1.92 -6.43
C GLN A 172 4.76 -1.27 -7.53
N PRO A 173 5.43 -0.13 -7.27
CA PRO A 173 6.52 0.34 -8.11
C PRO A 173 7.81 -0.42 -7.79
N ALA A 174 8.78 -0.37 -8.70
CA ALA A 174 10.14 -0.83 -8.48
C ALA A 174 11.15 0.05 -9.23
N THR A 175 12.37 0.12 -8.72
CA THR A 175 13.44 0.99 -9.24
C THR A 175 14.68 0.16 -9.53
N GLU A 176 15.46 0.55 -10.53
CA GLU A 176 16.76 -0.05 -10.80
C GLU A 176 17.82 0.53 -9.85
N HIS A 177 18.63 -0.34 -9.27
CA HIS A 177 19.72 0.06 -8.41
C HIS A 177 20.81 0.81 -9.21
N GLY A 178 21.11 2.04 -8.79
CA GLY A 178 22.09 2.91 -9.44
C GLY A 178 21.65 3.51 -10.78
N ASN A 179 20.37 3.37 -11.14
CA ASN A 179 19.81 3.95 -12.36
C ASN A 179 18.42 4.56 -12.09
N PRO A 180 18.33 5.83 -11.70
CA PRO A 180 17.05 6.48 -11.39
C PRO A 180 16.21 6.80 -12.63
N ASP A 181 16.74 6.60 -13.84
CA ASP A 181 16.04 6.94 -15.07
C ASP A 181 15.01 5.87 -15.48
N ILE A 182 15.08 4.68 -14.90
CA ILE A 182 14.16 3.58 -15.22
C ILE A 182 13.34 3.19 -14.00
N ILE A 183 12.01 3.26 -14.17
CA ILE A 183 11.02 2.89 -13.17
C ILE A 183 10.12 1.81 -13.73
N TYR A 184 9.78 0.83 -12.89
CA TYR A 184 8.73 -0.13 -13.15
C TYR A 184 7.51 0.25 -12.32
N ALA A 185 6.37 0.37 -12.97
CA ALA A 185 5.11 0.64 -12.32
C ALA A 185 4.02 -0.26 -12.89
N GLN A 186 3.09 -0.63 -12.04
CA GLN A 186 1.98 -1.47 -12.48
C GLN A 186 0.64 -0.87 -12.05
N SER A 187 -0.36 -1.13 -12.86
CA SER A 187 -1.75 -1.04 -12.50
C SER A 187 -2.31 -2.42 -12.16
N GLN A 188 -3.58 -2.50 -11.80
CA GLN A 188 -4.26 -3.72 -11.36
C GLN A 188 -4.03 -4.92 -12.30
N GLN A 189 -4.05 -6.12 -11.70
CA GLN A 189 -3.98 -7.40 -12.43
C GLN A 189 -2.72 -7.56 -13.32
N GLY A 190 -1.58 -7.08 -12.83
CA GLY A 190 -0.29 -7.30 -13.47
C GLY A 190 -0.05 -6.49 -14.75
N TYR A 191 -0.80 -5.44 -15.01
CA TYR A 191 -0.50 -4.49 -16.10
C TYR A 191 0.74 -3.66 -15.76
N ILE A 192 1.92 -4.25 -15.97
CA ILE A 192 3.20 -3.64 -15.65
C ILE A 192 3.82 -2.95 -16.85
N ASN A 193 4.43 -1.78 -16.60
CA ASN A 193 5.16 -0.99 -17.59
C ASN A 193 6.57 -0.67 -17.06
N ARG A 194 7.52 -0.62 -18.00
CA ARG A 194 8.81 0.02 -17.83
C ARG A 194 8.70 1.45 -18.32
N ILE A 195 9.08 2.42 -17.49
CA ILE A 195 9.01 3.85 -17.79
C ILE A 195 10.42 4.43 -17.82
N ASP A 196 10.76 5.11 -18.90
CA ASP A 196 11.96 5.93 -19.02
C ASP A 196 11.65 7.36 -18.54
N MET A 197 12.17 7.73 -17.39
CA MET A 197 11.91 9.03 -16.76
C MET A 197 12.57 10.19 -17.51
N THR A 198 13.51 9.93 -18.40
CA THR A 198 14.20 10.99 -19.17
C THR A 198 13.33 11.55 -20.29
N ASN A 199 12.41 10.78 -20.81
CA ASN A 199 11.58 11.13 -21.96
C ASN A 199 10.08 10.82 -21.77
N GLY A 200 9.69 10.08 -20.70
CA GLY A 200 8.31 9.70 -20.40
C GLY A 200 7.78 8.52 -21.22
N GLU A 201 8.65 7.79 -21.93
CA GLU A 201 8.24 6.60 -22.67
C GLU A 201 7.82 5.48 -21.71
N ALA A 202 6.65 4.90 -21.91
CA ALA A 202 6.15 3.76 -21.16
C ALA A 202 5.92 2.56 -22.08
N VAL A 203 6.60 1.46 -21.80
CA VAL A 203 6.49 0.21 -22.56
C VAL A 203 5.86 -0.86 -21.69
N SER A 204 4.78 -1.48 -22.19
CA SER A 204 4.17 -2.61 -21.49
C SER A 204 5.08 -3.83 -21.58
N ILE A 205 5.42 -4.39 -20.44
CA ILE A 205 6.34 -5.52 -20.30
C ILE A 205 5.69 -6.73 -19.59
N ARG A 206 4.37 -6.80 -19.56
CA ARG A 206 3.64 -7.87 -18.89
C ARG A 206 3.99 -9.23 -19.48
N PRO A 207 4.42 -10.23 -18.67
CA PRO A 207 4.60 -11.59 -19.16
C PRO A 207 3.28 -12.17 -19.65
N GLN A 208 3.35 -13.06 -20.63
CA GLN A 208 2.18 -13.69 -21.24
C GLN A 208 2.46 -15.18 -21.41
N GLU A 209 1.42 -15.97 -21.26
CA GLU A 209 1.45 -17.40 -21.57
C GLU A 209 1.73 -17.67 -23.04
N GLY A 210 2.39 -18.79 -23.32
CA GLY A 210 2.54 -19.31 -24.68
C GLY A 210 1.24 -19.87 -25.25
N ILE A 211 1.26 -20.15 -26.56
CA ILE A 211 0.17 -20.86 -27.25
C ILE A 211 0.04 -22.23 -26.59
N ASP A 212 -0.97 -22.76 -26.19
CA ASP A 212 -1.15 -24.05 -25.49
C ASP A 212 -0.69 -24.08 -24.03
N GLU A 213 -0.32 -22.96 -23.42
CA GLU A 213 -0.08 -22.86 -21.97
C GLU A 213 -1.33 -22.42 -21.22
N PRO A 214 -1.46 -22.78 -19.91
CA PRO A 214 -2.53 -22.29 -19.07
C PRO A 214 -2.51 -20.76 -18.98
N TYR A 215 -3.70 -20.17 -18.86
CA TYR A 215 -3.88 -18.73 -18.66
C TYR A 215 -3.13 -18.25 -17.42
N GLU A 216 -2.45 -17.10 -17.51
CA GLU A 216 -1.74 -16.48 -16.39
C GLU A 216 -2.71 -15.82 -15.42
N ARG A 217 -2.63 -16.25 -14.15
CA ARG A 217 -3.40 -15.65 -13.04
C ARG A 217 -2.57 -14.55 -12.39
N PHE A 218 -3.00 -13.31 -12.53
CA PHE A 218 -2.37 -12.16 -11.92
C PHE A 218 -3.14 -11.75 -10.66
N ASN A 219 -2.44 -11.58 -9.55
CA ASN A 219 -3.03 -10.93 -8.39
C ASN A 219 -3.42 -9.49 -8.73
N TRP A 220 -4.35 -8.90 -7.97
CA TRP A 220 -4.63 -7.48 -8.08
C TRP A 220 -3.35 -6.66 -7.89
N ASP A 221 -2.53 -7.04 -6.92
CA ASP A 221 -1.21 -6.47 -6.59
C ASP A 221 -0.11 -7.54 -6.82
N SER A 222 0.17 -7.87 -8.08
CA SER A 222 1.21 -8.85 -8.43
C SER A 222 2.60 -8.37 -8.02
N PRO A 223 3.44 -9.20 -7.38
CA PRO A 223 4.74 -8.76 -6.91
C PRO A 223 5.74 -8.64 -8.07
N ILE A 224 6.48 -7.54 -8.07
CA ILE A 224 7.66 -7.30 -8.90
C ILE A 224 8.90 -7.18 -8.04
N LEU A 225 10.01 -7.74 -8.51
CA LEU A 225 11.32 -7.62 -7.88
C LEU A 225 12.38 -7.30 -8.95
N VAL A 226 13.17 -6.26 -8.72
CA VAL A 226 14.41 -5.99 -9.46
C VAL A 226 15.56 -6.70 -8.74
N SER A 227 16.33 -7.51 -9.46
CA SER A 227 17.44 -8.28 -8.89
C SER A 227 18.51 -7.37 -8.29
N TYR A 228 19.07 -7.81 -7.18
CA TYR A 228 20.23 -7.14 -6.57
C TYR A 228 21.55 -7.46 -7.29
N HIS A 229 21.58 -8.56 -8.04
CA HIS A 229 22.78 -9.04 -8.73
C HIS A 229 22.91 -8.46 -10.14
N ASP A 230 21.77 -8.21 -10.81
CA ASP A 230 21.72 -7.52 -12.09
C ASP A 230 20.49 -6.60 -12.14
N PRO A 231 20.65 -5.26 -12.19
CA PRO A 231 19.52 -4.33 -12.21
C PRO A 231 18.62 -4.44 -13.44
N LYS A 232 19.04 -5.15 -14.50
CA LYS A 232 18.21 -5.44 -15.68
C LYS A 232 17.35 -6.70 -15.52
N ARG A 233 17.70 -7.54 -14.52
CA ARG A 233 16.96 -8.75 -14.21
C ARG A 233 15.75 -8.43 -13.37
N LEU A 234 14.59 -8.92 -13.82
CA LEU A 234 13.32 -8.78 -13.13
C LEU A 234 12.74 -10.14 -12.78
N TYR A 235 12.04 -10.20 -11.67
CA TYR A 235 11.14 -11.29 -11.33
C TYR A 235 9.73 -10.76 -11.20
N PHE A 236 8.74 -11.52 -11.67
CA PHE A 236 7.33 -11.16 -11.60
C PHE A 236 6.48 -12.37 -11.22
N GLY A 237 5.53 -12.18 -10.28
CA GLY A 237 4.68 -13.25 -9.77
C GLY A 237 3.30 -13.27 -10.43
N THR A 238 2.93 -14.45 -10.93
CA THR A 238 1.58 -14.85 -11.34
C THR A 238 1.15 -16.04 -10.48
N GLN A 239 0.66 -17.16 -11.00
CA GLN A 239 0.68 -18.45 -10.30
C GLN A 239 2.06 -19.09 -10.32
N ARG A 240 2.95 -18.61 -11.18
CA ARG A 240 4.34 -19.01 -11.30
C ARG A 240 5.28 -17.81 -11.24
N VAL A 241 6.57 -18.04 -11.16
CA VAL A 241 7.58 -16.98 -11.16
C VAL A 241 8.16 -16.84 -12.57
N TRP A 242 8.08 -15.62 -13.08
CA TRP A 242 8.69 -15.22 -14.33
C TRP A 242 10.00 -14.48 -14.08
N ARG A 243 11.01 -14.71 -14.92
CA ARG A 243 12.31 -14.02 -14.92
C ARG A 243 12.59 -13.40 -16.26
N SER A 244 13.02 -12.15 -16.26
CA SER A 244 13.55 -11.43 -17.42
C SER A 244 15.00 -11.05 -17.16
N GLU A 245 15.88 -11.17 -18.17
CA GLU A 245 17.28 -10.71 -18.11
C GLU A 245 17.48 -9.37 -18.86
N ASN A 246 16.42 -8.76 -19.38
CA ASN A 246 16.49 -7.62 -20.29
C ASN A 246 15.37 -6.60 -20.05
N ARG A 247 15.12 -6.27 -18.77
CA ARG A 247 14.14 -5.24 -18.37
C ARG A 247 12.70 -5.52 -18.81
N GLY A 248 12.34 -6.79 -18.95
CA GLY A 248 11.00 -7.21 -19.34
C GLY A 248 10.76 -7.30 -20.86
N ASP A 249 11.77 -7.10 -21.72
CA ASP A 249 11.62 -7.27 -23.17
C ASP A 249 11.32 -8.73 -23.55
N SER A 250 11.78 -9.67 -22.73
CA SER A 250 11.40 -11.09 -22.82
C SER A 250 11.37 -11.73 -21.45
N TRP A 251 10.56 -12.78 -21.31
CA TRP A 251 10.33 -13.49 -20.06
C TRP A 251 10.48 -15.00 -20.22
N THR A 252 10.98 -15.62 -19.16
CA THR A 252 11.05 -17.08 -19.03
C THR A 252 10.41 -17.48 -17.70
N ALA A 253 9.46 -18.41 -17.71
CA ALA A 253 8.95 -19.01 -16.49
C ALA A 253 10.02 -19.89 -15.86
N ILE A 254 10.38 -19.62 -14.61
CA ILE A 254 11.37 -20.37 -13.83
C ILE A 254 10.75 -21.26 -12.77
N SER A 255 9.43 -21.42 -12.80
CA SER A 255 8.69 -22.36 -11.97
C SER A 255 7.49 -22.94 -12.72
N SER A 256 6.97 -24.07 -12.26
CA SER A 256 5.60 -24.49 -12.51
C SER A 256 4.63 -23.64 -11.69
N ASP A 257 3.34 -24.01 -11.64
CA ASP A 257 2.37 -23.42 -10.71
C ASP A 257 2.83 -23.67 -9.27
N LEU A 258 3.02 -22.60 -8.49
CA LEU A 258 3.48 -22.64 -7.11
C LEU A 258 2.35 -22.61 -6.08
N THR A 259 1.11 -22.57 -6.52
CA THR A 259 -0.09 -22.40 -5.70
C THR A 259 -0.72 -23.75 -5.33
N LYS A 260 -1.90 -23.73 -4.70
CA LYS A 260 -2.74 -24.93 -4.53
C LYS A 260 -3.54 -25.25 -5.79
N ASP A 261 -3.75 -24.27 -6.67
CA ASP A 261 -4.58 -24.37 -7.87
C ASP A 261 -6.01 -24.86 -7.58
N GLU A 262 -6.62 -24.32 -6.51
CA GLU A 262 -7.97 -24.67 -6.09
C GLU A 262 -9.01 -24.04 -7.02
N GLU A 263 -10.08 -24.79 -7.37
CA GLU A 263 -11.16 -24.23 -8.17
C GLU A 263 -11.90 -23.12 -7.40
N ARG A 264 -11.76 -21.89 -7.89
CA ARG A 264 -12.27 -20.69 -7.21
C ARG A 264 -13.75 -20.75 -6.88
N LEU A 265 -14.57 -21.34 -7.75
CA LEU A 265 -16.02 -21.43 -7.60
C LEU A 265 -16.46 -22.51 -6.60
N GLU A 266 -15.57 -23.42 -6.21
CA GLU A 266 -15.83 -24.44 -5.20
C GLU A 266 -15.48 -23.97 -3.79
N LEU A 267 -14.77 -22.84 -3.67
CA LEU A 267 -14.35 -22.29 -2.38
C LEU A 267 -15.50 -21.53 -1.70
N PRO A 268 -15.70 -21.77 -0.39
CA PRO A 268 -16.67 -20.98 0.37
C PRO A 268 -16.13 -19.57 0.65
N ILE A 269 -16.92 -18.55 0.36
CA ILE A 269 -16.69 -17.17 0.79
C ILE A 269 -17.89 -16.76 1.64
N MET A 270 -17.63 -16.20 2.83
CA MET A 270 -18.66 -15.82 3.80
C MET A 270 -19.64 -16.97 4.11
N GLY A 271 -19.10 -18.21 4.20
CA GLY A 271 -19.87 -19.42 4.52
C GLY A 271 -20.68 -20.01 3.36
N ARG A 272 -20.49 -19.53 2.13
CA ARG A 272 -21.18 -20.02 0.94
C ARG A 272 -20.20 -20.36 -0.18
N VAL A 273 -20.46 -21.45 -0.88
CA VAL A 273 -19.77 -21.79 -2.13
C VAL A 273 -20.17 -20.78 -3.22
N GLN A 274 -19.22 -20.39 -4.04
CA GLN A 274 -19.41 -19.44 -5.12
C GLN A 274 -20.35 -19.99 -6.20
N SER A 275 -21.04 -19.12 -6.93
CA SER A 275 -21.98 -19.52 -7.97
C SER A 275 -22.03 -18.50 -9.11
N PHE A 276 -22.09 -18.99 -10.35
CA PHE A 276 -22.39 -18.15 -11.51
C PHE A 276 -23.82 -17.58 -11.48
N ASP A 277 -24.73 -18.17 -10.71
CA ASP A 277 -26.08 -17.63 -10.53
C ASP A 277 -26.09 -16.35 -9.71
N ASN A 278 -25.08 -16.13 -8.89
CA ASN A 278 -24.84 -14.87 -8.20
C ASN A 278 -23.75 -14.09 -8.93
N ALA A 279 -24.15 -13.13 -9.72
CA ALA A 279 -23.21 -12.33 -10.51
C ALA A 279 -22.17 -11.58 -9.66
N TRP A 280 -22.48 -11.28 -8.40
CA TRP A 280 -21.58 -10.58 -7.50
C TRP A 280 -20.49 -11.49 -6.93
N ASP A 281 -20.75 -12.79 -6.78
CA ASP A 281 -19.77 -13.76 -6.31
C ASP A 281 -18.56 -13.83 -7.25
N VAL A 282 -18.79 -13.70 -8.55
CA VAL A 282 -17.75 -13.77 -9.58
C VAL A 282 -17.18 -12.41 -9.95
N TYR A 283 -18.03 -11.40 -10.04
CA TYR A 283 -17.67 -10.07 -10.54
C TYR A 283 -16.83 -9.26 -9.56
N ALA A 284 -17.10 -9.38 -8.25
CA ALA A 284 -16.49 -8.58 -7.21
C ALA A 284 -15.20 -9.18 -6.62
N MET A 285 -14.68 -10.28 -7.18
CA MET A 285 -13.53 -10.97 -6.62
C MET A 285 -12.27 -10.79 -7.44
N SER A 286 -11.16 -10.52 -6.74
CA SER A 286 -9.83 -10.61 -7.33
C SER A 286 -9.49 -12.06 -7.72
N THR A 287 -8.55 -12.20 -8.63
CA THR A 287 -7.94 -13.49 -8.97
C THR A 287 -7.31 -14.12 -7.73
N TYR A 288 -7.46 -15.43 -7.59
CA TYR A 288 -6.96 -16.25 -6.48
C TYR A 288 -6.00 -17.32 -7.00
N ASN A 289 -5.29 -18.01 -6.10
CA ASN A 289 -4.18 -18.93 -6.42
C ASN A 289 -3.07 -18.17 -7.17
N THR A 290 -2.50 -17.17 -6.52
CA THR A 290 -1.48 -16.30 -7.10
C THR A 290 -0.32 -16.08 -6.14
N VAL A 291 0.86 -15.81 -6.69
CA VAL A 291 2.01 -15.36 -5.92
C VAL A 291 1.78 -13.91 -5.46
N THR A 292 1.99 -13.65 -4.19
CA THR A 292 1.75 -12.35 -3.54
C THR A 292 3.01 -11.70 -3.00
N SER A 293 4.07 -12.49 -2.82
CA SER A 293 5.36 -11.96 -2.39
C SER A 293 6.52 -12.75 -2.99
N LEU A 294 7.58 -12.02 -3.35
CA LEU A 294 8.83 -12.55 -3.91
C LEU A 294 10.02 -11.96 -3.16
N SER A 295 11.07 -12.76 -2.98
CA SER A 295 12.34 -12.29 -2.44
C SER A 295 13.51 -13.05 -3.05
N GLU A 296 14.55 -12.31 -3.48
CA GLU A 296 15.84 -12.82 -3.91
C GLU A 296 16.86 -12.61 -2.79
N SER A 297 17.71 -13.58 -2.53
CA SER A 297 18.84 -13.39 -1.62
C SER A 297 19.82 -12.36 -2.19
N ARG A 298 20.29 -11.45 -1.37
CA ARG A 298 21.33 -10.48 -1.76
C ARG A 298 22.73 -11.06 -1.83
N ILE A 299 22.90 -12.28 -1.32
CA ILE A 299 24.19 -12.96 -1.21
C ILE A 299 24.35 -13.98 -2.32
N ASP A 300 23.28 -14.71 -2.67
CA ASP A 300 23.27 -15.76 -3.69
C ASP A 300 22.05 -15.61 -4.59
N GLU A 301 22.27 -15.30 -5.86
CA GLU A 301 21.24 -15.09 -6.88
C GLU A 301 20.38 -16.34 -7.17
N ASN A 302 20.84 -17.52 -6.76
CA ASN A 302 20.11 -18.77 -6.95
C ASN A 302 19.04 -19.00 -5.87
N ILE A 303 19.05 -18.22 -4.78
CA ILE A 303 18.10 -18.38 -3.68
C ILE A 303 16.94 -17.40 -3.86
N LEU A 304 15.74 -17.97 -4.10
CA LEU A 304 14.49 -17.22 -4.22
C LEU A 304 13.45 -17.82 -3.29
N TYR A 305 12.59 -16.97 -2.76
CA TYR A 305 11.38 -17.34 -2.01
C TYR A 305 10.15 -16.73 -2.66
N ALA A 306 9.05 -17.48 -2.66
CA ALA A 306 7.73 -17.06 -3.12
C ALA A 306 6.67 -17.43 -2.07
N GLY A 307 5.74 -16.50 -1.85
CA GLY A 307 4.56 -16.70 -1.01
C GLY A 307 3.28 -16.47 -1.81
N THR A 308 2.19 -17.16 -1.46
CA THR A 308 0.93 -17.13 -2.21
C THR A 308 -0.27 -16.70 -1.34
N ASP A 309 -1.34 -16.28 -2.00
CA ASP A 309 -2.62 -15.91 -1.36
C ASP A 309 -3.40 -17.09 -0.82
N ASP A 310 -3.12 -18.31 -1.28
CA ASP A 310 -3.72 -19.55 -0.84
C ASP A 310 -2.89 -20.31 0.22
N GLY A 311 -1.85 -19.66 0.78
CA GLY A 311 -1.10 -20.17 1.92
C GLY A 311 -0.01 -21.19 1.56
N ILE A 312 0.70 -20.99 0.47
CA ILE A 312 1.89 -21.74 0.10
C ILE A 312 3.13 -20.86 0.22
N ILE A 313 4.20 -21.44 0.76
CA ILE A 313 5.54 -20.90 0.73
C ILE A 313 6.40 -21.84 -0.09
N GLN A 314 7.10 -21.33 -1.09
CA GLN A 314 8.05 -22.12 -1.87
C GLN A 314 9.39 -21.41 -1.96
N TYR A 315 10.47 -22.18 -2.01
CA TYR A 315 11.81 -21.64 -2.19
C TYR A 315 12.64 -22.52 -3.13
N THR A 316 13.58 -21.88 -3.80
CA THR A 316 14.62 -22.52 -4.63
C THR A 316 16.00 -22.13 -4.13
N LYS A 317 17.01 -22.98 -4.39
CA LYS A 317 18.43 -22.74 -4.15
C LYS A 317 19.28 -22.97 -5.41
N ASP A 318 18.62 -23.13 -6.55
CA ASP A 318 19.24 -23.44 -7.86
C ASP A 318 18.70 -22.53 -8.97
N GLY A 319 18.27 -21.31 -8.63
CA GLY A 319 17.81 -20.32 -9.59
C GLY A 319 16.46 -20.64 -10.26
N GLY A 320 15.67 -21.54 -9.65
CA GLY A 320 14.34 -21.93 -10.13
C GLY A 320 14.29 -23.28 -10.88
N GLU A 321 15.40 -24.03 -10.94
CA GLU A 321 15.39 -25.38 -11.54
C GLU A 321 14.53 -26.35 -10.72
N SER A 322 14.56 -26.20 -9.39
CA SER A 322 13.67 -26.94 -8.47
C SER A 322 13.11 -26.05 -7.36
N TRP A 323 11.90 -26.36 -6.91
CA TRP A 323 11.21 -25.63 -5.85
C TRP A 323 10.79 -26.56 -4.72
N THR A 324 11.07 -26.15 -3.49
CA THR A 324 10.63 -26.85 -2.28
C THR A 324 9.38 -26.19 -1.73
N LYS A 325 8.30 -26.97 -1.62
CA LYS A 325 6.96 -26.52 -1.18
C LYS A 325 6.76 -26.75 0.32
N MET A 326 6.16 -25.76 0.97
CA MET A 326 5.65 -25.84 2.35
C MET A 326 4.28 -25.13 2.40
N THR A 327 3.34 -25.66 3.17
CA THR A 327 2.07 -25.00 3.47
C THR A 327 2.17 -24.22 4.78
N VAL A 328 1.42 -23.12 4.90
CA VAL A 328 1.49 -22.23 6.07
C VAL A 328 1.03 -22.89 7.37
N ASP A 329 0.20 -23.94 7.31
CA ASP A 329 -0.22 -24.74 8.47
C ASP A 329 0.91 -25.62 9.05
N ASN A 330 2.06 -25.72 8.39
CA ASN A 330 3.27 -26.30 8.97
C ASN A 330 4.02 -25.30 9.89
N LEU A 331 3.60 -24.04 9.89
CA LEU A 331 4.11 -23.03 10.82
C LEU A 331 3.38 -23.14 12.18
N PRO A 332 4.05 -22.82 13.30
CA PRO A 332 3.43 -22.93 14.61
C PRO A 332 2.11 -22.15 14.71
N ASP A 333 1.05 -22.80 15.18
CA ASP A 333 -0.27 -22.21 15.47
C ASP A 333 -0.88 -21.37 14.33
N THR A 334 -0.60 -21.73 13.07
CA THR A 334 -1.02 -20.99 11.87
C THR A 334 -2.19 -21.67 11.17
N PRO A 335 -3.29 -20.94 10.88
CA PRO A 335 -4.40 -21.47 10.08
C PRO A 335 -3.98 -21.76 8.62
N SER A 336 -4.53 -22.83 8.03
CA SER A 336 -4.28 -23.20 6.63
C SER A 336 -4.82 -22.19 5.60
N THR A 337 -5.64 -21.25 6.06
CA THR A 337 -6.25 -20.18 5.27
C THR A 337 -5.43 -18.88 5.29
N ALA A 338 -4.30 -18.87 6.01
CA ALA A 338 -3.49 -17.66 6.13
C ALA A 338 -2.82 -17.30 4.79
N PHE A 339 -2.88 -16.03 4.46
CA PHE A 339 -2.34 -15.40 3.26
C PHE A 339 -0.89 -14.97 3.51
N VAL A 340 0.01 -15.12 2.56
CA VAL A 340 1.38 -14.64 2.68
C VAL A 340 1.47 -13.17 2.26
N ASN A 341 1.56 -12.26 3.23
CA ASN A 341 1.70 -10.82 2.97
C ASN A 341 3.09 -10.44 2.48
N ASP A 342 4.11 -10.98 3.14
CA ASP A 342 5.49 -10.64 2.83
C ASP A 342 6.43 -11.81 3.13
N ILE A 343 7.40 -12.00 2.27
CA ILE A 343 8.51 -12.92 2.49
C ILE A 343 9.82 -12.20 2.16
N LYS A 344 10.82 -12.31 3.04
CA LYS A 344 12.12 -11.67 2.89
C LYS A 344 13.26 -12.62 3.23
N THR A 345 14.20 -12.73 2.32
CA THR A 345 15.51 -13.29 2.60
C THR A 345 16.30 -12.32 3.49
N ASP A 346 17.06 -12.85 4.42
CA ASP A 346 18.00 -12.05 5.23
C ASP A 346 19.10 -11.47 4.33
N MET A 347 19.51 -10.23 4.62
CA MET A 347 20.49 -9.53 3.81
C MET A 347 21.93 -9.95 4.09
N HIS A 348 22.17 -10.67 5.20
CA HIS A 348 23.48 -11.00 5.74
C HIS A 348 23.73 -12.50 5.87
N ASP A 349 22.67 -13.34 5.75
CA ASP A 349 22.75 -14.79 5.89
C ASP A 349 21.81 -15.51 4.90
N THR A 350 22.36 -16.42 4.10
CA THR A 350 21.63 -17.18 3.07
C THR A 350 20.64 -18.20 3.62
N GLU A 351 20.83 -18.66 4.86
CA GLU A 351 19.96 -19.66 5.49
C GLU A 351 18.81 -19.01 6.29
N THR A 352 18.84 -17.69 6.44
CA THR A 352 17.82 -16.94 7.19
C THR A 352 16.80 -16.28 6.25
N ALA A 353 15.51 -16.41 6.59
CA ALA A 353 14.41 -15.73 5.93
C ALA A 353 13.28 -15.43 6.94
N TYR A 354 12.43 -14.47 6.58
CA TYR A 354 11.28 -14.00 7.36
C TYR A 354 10.01 -14.16 6.54
N VAL A 355 8.89 -14.50 7.18
CA VAL A 355 7.56 -14.53 6.54
C VAL A 355 6.51 -13.89 7.44
N LEU A 356 5.67 -13.07 6.85
CA LEU A 356 4.53 -12.41 7.45
C LEU A 356 3.25 -12.94 6.83
N LEU A 357 2.29 -13.30 7.67
CA LEU A 357 1.00 -13.82 7.24
C LEU A 357 -0.14 -13.01 7.83
N ASP A 358 -1.29 -13.16 7.23
CA ASP A 358 -2.52 -12.52 7.64
C ASP A 358 -3.71 -13.47 7.40
N ASN A 359 -4.68 -13.46 8.32
CA ASN A 359 -5.87 -14.28 8.24
C ASN A 359 -7.15 -13.48 8.56
N HIS A 360 -7.12 -12.15 8.44
CA HIS A 360 -8.22 -11.26 8.80
C HIS A 360 -9.50 -11.52 7.98
N LYS A 361 -9.38 -12.02 6.75
CA LYS A 361 -10.53 -12.40 5.90
C LYS A 361 -11.40 -13.49 6.54
N TYR A 362 -10.84 -14.22 7.51
CA TYR A 362 -11.53 -15.24 8.30
C TYR A 362 -11.83 -14.80 9.73
N GLY A 363 -11.69 -13.47 10.02
CA GLY A 363 -11.95 -12.90 11.34
C GLY A 363 -10.84 -13.12 12.37
N ASP A 364 -9.67 -13.55 11.93
CA ASP A 364 -8.51 -13.77 12.76
C ASP A 364 -7.48 -12.68 12.54
N TYR A 365 -7.26 -11.85 13.55
CA TYR A 365 -6.41 -10.65 13.52
C TYR A 365 -5.09 -10.83 14.30
N LYS A 366 -4.70 -12.07 14.62
CA LYS A 366 -3.44 -12.32 15.32
C LYS A 366 -2.24 -11.93 14.45
N PRO A 367 -1.14 -11.45 15.08
CA PRO A 367 0.10 -11.25 14.36
C PRO A 367 0.75 -12.60 14.04
N TYR A 368 1.04 -12.84 12.77
CA TYR A 368 1.75 -14.03 12.30
C TYR A 368 3.05 -13.61 11.63
N MET A 369 4.17 -13.89 12.28
CA MET A 369 5.50 -13.64 11.73
C MET A 369 6.46 -14.72 12.19
N PHE A 370 7.22 -15.26 11.23
CA PHE A 370 8.13 -16.38 11.48
C PHE A 370 9.49 -16.11 10.86
N LYS A 371 10.51 -16.70 11.48
CA LYS A 371 11.89 -16.68 11.03
C LYS A 371 12.41 -18.11 10.89
N THR A 372 13.11 -18.36 9.80
CA THR A 372 13.98 -19.54 9.65
C THR A 372 15.44 -19.13 9.71
N THR A 373 16.31 -20.03 10.19
CA THR A 373 17.78 -19.88 10.18
C THR A 373 18.46 -21.13 9.61
N ASN A 374 17.70 -21.96 8.89
CA ASN A 374 18.20 -23.21 8.32
C ASN A 374 17.61 -23.49 6.93
N GLY A 375 17.42 -22.42 6.14
CA GLY A 375 17.00 -22.48 4.76
C GLY A 375 15.58 -23.01 4.58
N GLY A 376 14.65 -22.58 5.44
CA GLY A 376 13.22 -22.92 5.33
C GLY A 376 12.82 -24.27 5.95
N LYS A 377 13.75 -25.04 6.55
CA LYS A 377 13.45 -26.36 7.12
C LYS A 377 12.70 -26.28 8.45
N LYS A 378 12.93 -25.24 9.23
CA LYS A 378 12.26 -25.00 10.52
C LYS A 378 12.02 -23.50 10.67
N TRP A 379 10.84 -23.16 11.17
CA TRP A 379 10.42 -21.79 11.42
C TRP A 379 10.05 -21.61 12.89
N ILE A 380 10.34 -20.45 13.45
CA ILE A 380 9.97 -20.05 14.80
C ILE A 380 9.18 -18.74 14.74
N SER A 381 8.20 -18.59 15.60
CA SER A 381 7.47 -17.34 15.77
C SER A 381 8.38 -16.27 16.38
N ILE A 382 8.28 -15.05 15.85
CA ILE A 382 9.06 -13.88 16.29
C ILE A 382 8.16 -12.66 16.52
N THR A 383 7.01 -12.83 17.18
CA THR A 383 6.01 -11.78 17.41
C THR A 383 6.07 -11.17 18.81
N GLU A 384 7.08 -11.49 19.63
CA GLU A 384 7.19 -10.99 21.00
C GLU A 384 7.26 -9.45 21.06
N GLY A 385 6.35 -8.84 21.84
CA GLY A 385 6.21 -7.40 21.95
C GLY A 385 5.20 -6.76 20.98
N ILE A 386 4.58 -7.57 20.09
CA ILE A 386 3.49 -7.11 19.23
C ILE A 386 2.15 -7.52 19.86
N PRO A 387 1.24 -6.57 20.11
CA PRO A 387 -0.07 -6.88 20.69
C PRO A 387 -0.93 -7.76 19.77
N ASP A 388 -1.75 -8.63 20.38
CA ASP A 388 -2.82 -9.33 19.67
C ASP A 388 -3.73 -8.33 18.94
N GLY A 389 -4.28 -8.75 17.80
CA GLY A 389 -5.13 -7.90 16.96
C GLY A 389 -4.35 -6.96 16.05
N THR A 390 -3.03 -7.13 15.93
CA THR A 390 -2.17 -6.33 15.06
C THR A 390 -1.80 -7.09 13.78
N LEU A 391 -2.35 -6.71 12.65
CA LEU A 391 -1.95 -7.24 11.34
C LEU A 391 -0.58 -6.71 10.93
N LEU A 392 0.20 -7.58 10.28
CA LEU A 392 1.58 -7.30 9.86
C LEU A 392 1.65 -7.21 8.34
N TRP A 393 2.28 -6.15 7.81
CA TRP A 393 2.26 -5.87 6.39
C TRP A 393 3.60 -6.06 5.69
N ARG A 394 4.68 -5.53 6.28
CA ARG A 394 5.99 -5.50 5.63
C ARG A 394 7.11 -5.54 6.65
N ILE A 395 8.14 -6.36 6.41
CA ILE A 395 9.39 -6.35 7.17
C ILE A 395 10.54 -5.91 6.27
N VAL A 396 11.43 -5.08 6.81
CA VAL A 396 12.70 -4.72 6.16
C VAL A 396 13.85 -4.80 7.16
N GLN A 397 15.02 -5.23 6.66
CA GLN A 397 16.24 -5.34 7.45
C GLN A 397 17.21 -4.22 7.08
N ASP A 398 17.94 -3.74 8.07
CA ASP A 398 19.02 -2.80 7.83
C ASP A 398 20.15 -3.45 7.02
N HIS A 399 20.67 -2.69 6.06
CA HIS A 399 21.69 -3.19 5.15
C HIS A 399 23.12 -3.24 5.75
N VAL A 400 23.29 -2.78 7.00
CA VAL A 400 24.58 -2.74 7.72
C VAL A 400 24.55 -3.61 8.96
N ASN A 401 23.50 -3.49 9.78
CA ASN A 401 23.36 -4.23 11.03
C ASN A 401 22.28 -5.32 10.90
N PRO A 402 22.64 -6.60 10.88
CA PRO A 402 21.67 -7.69 10.73
C PRO A 402 20.61 -7.75 11.84
N ASN A 403 20.92 -7.18 13.01
CA ASN A 403 20.02 -7.20 14.17
C ASN A 403 18.88 -6.18 14.07
N LEU A 404 19.03 -5.15 13.21
CA LEU A 404 18.08 -4.05 13.10
C LEU A 404 17.04 -4.35 12.03
N LEU A 405 15.78 -4.50 12.48
CA LEU A 405 14.63 -4.73 11.62
C LEU A 405 13.56 -3.66 11.85
N PHE A 406 12.83 -3.32 10.79
CA PHE A 406 11.66 -2.45 10.83
C PHE A 406 10.43 -3.21 10.32
N LEU A 407 9.28 -2.97 10.93
CA LEU A 407 8.03 -3.65 10.63
C LEU A 407 6.90 -2.65 10.47
N GLY A 408 6.21 -2.70 9.34
CA GLY A 408 4.95 -2.00 9.10
C GLY A 408 3.77 -2.86 9.53
N THR A 409 2.84 -2.24 10.28
CA THR A 409 1.65 -2.91 10.84
C THR A 409 0.40 -2.08 10.63
N GLU A 410 -0.76 -2.65 10.98
CA GLU A 410 -2.06 -1.96 10.93
C GLU A 410 -2.13 -0.72 11.84
N TYR A 411 -1.34 -0.67 12.91
CA TYR A 411 -1.40 0.43 13.88
C TYR A 411 -0.08 1.19 14.04
N GLY A 412 0.72 1.27 12.97
CA GLY A 412 1.98 1.99 12.93
C GLY A 412 3.18 1.11 12.62
N ALA A 413 4.35 1.51 13.09
CA ALA A 413 5.61 0.81 12.84
C ALA A 413 6.20 0.25 14.14
N TYR A 414 7.00 -0.81 14.00
CA TYR A 414 7.78 -1.41 15.08
C TYR A 414 9.25 -1.55 14.65
N ILE A 415 10.12 -1.61 15.63
CA ILE A 415 11.56 -1.82 15.46
C ILE A 415 12.01 -2.99 16.33
N SER A 416 12.92 -3.80 15.79
CA SER A 416 13.66 -4.80 16.55
C SER A 416 15.16 -4.51 16.45
N LEU A 417 15.87 -4.64 17.57
CA LEU A 417 17.32 -4.46 17.66
C LEU A 417 18.07 -5.81 17.83
N ASN A 418 17.34 -6.93 17.76
CA ASN A 418 17.84 -8.28 18.01
C ASN A 418 17.25 -9.32 17.05
N GLN A 419 17.17 -8.98 15.76
CA GLN A 419 16.69 -9.87 14.68
C GLN A 419 15.28 -10.42 14.90
N GLY A 420 14.38 -9.63 15.50
CA GLY A 420 12.98 -10.00 15.69
C GLY A 420 12.67 -10.78 16.98
N GLU A 421 13.66 -11.01 17.86
CA GLU A 421 13.38 -11.64 19.16
C GLU A 421 12.42 -10.80 20.01
N ASN A 422 12.53 -9.46 19.93
CA ASN A 422 11.63 -8.52 20.59
C ASN A 422 11.33 -7.33 19.68
N TRP A 423 10.09 -6.84 19.74
CA TRP A 423 9.61 -5.69 18.99
C TRP A 423 9.18 -4.55 19.90
N HIS A 424 9.56 -3.34 19.53
CA HIS A 424 9.19 -2.12 20.22
C HIS A 424 8.43 -1.20 19.27
N LYS A 425 7.30 -0.63 19.75
CA LYS A 425 6.52 0.31 18.95
C LYS A 425 7.34 1.56 18.65
N PHE A 426 7.41 1.92 17.37
CA PHE A 426 8.14 3.07 16.87
C PHE A 426 7.13 4.14 16.42
N SER A 427 6.77 5.07 17.30
CA SER A 427 5.59 5.92 17.14
C SER A 427 5.82 7.41 17.31
N ASN A 428 7.03 7.87 17.67
CA ASN A 428 7.27 9.31 17.84
C ASN A 428 7.18 10.04 16.49
N GLY A 429 6.21 10.97 16.38
CA GLY A 429 5.93 11.67 15.13
C GLY A 429 5.09 10.90 14.09
N LEU A 430 4.80 9.61 14.33
CA LEU A 430 3.95 8.79 13.47
C LEU A 430 2.55 8.64 14.12
N PRO A 431 1.45 8.99 13.44
CA PRO A 431 0.11 8.76 13.97
C PRO A 431 -0.22 7.26 14.00
N THR A 432 -1.30 6.88 14.70
CA THR A 432 -1.87 5.54 14.62
C THR A 432 -2.54 5.40 13.25
N ILE A 433 -1.86 4.76 12.32
CA ILE A 433 -2.24 4.60 10.92
C ILE A 433 -1.64 3.30 10.39
N PRO A 434 -2.28 2.57 9.46
CA PRO A 434 -1.65 1.44 8.81
C PRO A 434 -0.39 1.87 8.05
N VAL A 435 0.73 1.19 8.31
CA VAL A 435 1.98 1.28 7.54
C VAL A 435 2.04 0.06 6.63
N ARG A 436 1.61 0.24 5.39
CA ARG A 436 1.41 -0.86 4.44
C ARG A 436 2.70 -1.31 3.76
N ASP A 437 3.65 -0.40 3.62
CA ASP A 437 4.95 -0.73 3.07
C ASP A 437 6.07 0.11 3.69
N VAL A 438 7.28 -0.43 3.66
CA VAL A 438 8.48 0.17 4.25
C VAL A 438 9.65 -0.04 3.30
N ALA A 439 10.45 1.00 3.06
CA ALA A 439 11.71 0.90 2.32
C ALA A 439 12.83 1.67 3.01
N ILE A 440 14.05 1.25 2.74
CA ILE A 440 15.28 1.92 3.18
C ILE A 440 15.98 2.51 1.97
N GLN A 441 16.15 3.83 1.95
CA GLN A 441 17.08 4.46 1.03
C GLN A 441 18.50 4.39 1.61
N LYS A 442 19.34 3.54 1.02
CA LYS A 442 20.59 3.07 1.64
C LYS A 442 21.66 4.14 1.71
N ARG A 443 21.78 5.01 0.68
CA ARG A 443 22.79 6.10 0.62
C ARG A 443 22.56 7.11 1.74
N GLU A 444 21.29 7.47 1.98
CA GLU A 444 20.93 8.47 2.98
C GLU A 444 20.65 7.85 4.36
N ASN A 445 20.52 6.53 4.46
CA ASN A 445 20.01 5.82 5.63
C ASN A 445 18.64 6.32 6.09
N ASP A 446 17.79 6.66 5.14
CA ASP A 446 16.44 7.10 5.42
C ASP A 446 15.47 5.91 5.42
N LEU A 447 14.58 5.89 6.42
CA LEU A 447 13.48 4.94 6.50
C LEU A 447 12.21 5.60 5.97
N VAL A 448 11.65 5.06 4.90
CA VAL A 448 10.44 5.56 4.25
C VAL A 448 9.27 4.64 4.55
N LEU A 449 8.18 5.19 5.06
CA LEU A 449 6.96 4.49 5.43
C LEU A 449 5.81 4.91 4.52
N ALA A 450 5.19 3.98 3.82
CA ALA A 450 3.96 4.20 3.06
C ALA A 450 2.76 3.94 3.97
N THR A 451 1.96 4.98 4.22
CA THR A 451 0.78 4.85 5.08
C THR A 451 -0.50 4.76 4.26
N PHE A 452 -1.48 4.09 4.82
CA PHE A 452 -2.78 3.95 4.19
C PHE A 452 -3.73 5.04 4.70
N GLY A 453 -3.55 6.27 4.16
CA GLY A 453 -4.42 7.41 4.42
C GLY A 453 -3.74 8.67 4.98
N ARG A 454 -2.39 8.68 5.14
CA ARG A 454 -1.62 9.84 5.60
C ARG A 454 -0.33 10.05 4.83
N SER A 455 -0.31 9.67 3.57
CA SER A 455 0.83 9.83 2.66
C SER A 455 2.10 9.12 3.14
N PHE A 456 3.29 9.60 2.80
CA PHE A 456 4.56 9.05 3.25
C PHE A 456 5.06 9.73 4.53
N TYR A 457 5.77 8.94 5.34
CA TYR A 457 6.60 9.46 6.42
C TYR A 457 8.05 9.04 6.17
N VAL A 458 8.97 9.95 6.43
CA VAL A 458 10.40 9.70 6.29
C VAL A 458 11.08 9.98 7.61
N LEU A 459 11.82 8.98 8.11
CA LEU A 459 12.79 9.18 9.19
C LEU A 459 14.14 9.38 8.53
N ASP A 460 14.62 10.61 8.57
CA ASP A 460 15.94 10.98 8.06
C ASP A 460 17.03 10.38 8.95
N ASP A 461 17.98 9.67 8.35
CA ASP A 461 19.16 9.11 8.98
C ASP A 461 18.86 8.30 10.26
N TYR A 462 18.33 7.09 10.05
CA TYR A 462 18.12 6.16 11.17
C TYR A 462 19.40 5.46 11.65
N SER A 463 20.57 5.73 11.05
CA SER A 463 21.82 5.04 11.36
C SER A 463 22.22 5.02 12.84
N PRO A 464 21.85 6.02 13.68
CA PRO A 464 22.07 5.96 15.12
C PRO A 464 21.46 4.72 15.80
N LEU A 465 20.36 4.18 15.25
CA LEU A 465 19.70 2.98 15.79
C LEU A 465 20.56 1.73 15.68
N ARG A 466 21.52 1.68 14.75
CA ARG A 466 22.48 0.57 14.60
C ARG A 466 23.36 0.35 15.82
N ASN A 467 23.59 1.43 16.57
CA ASN A 467 24.50 1.45 17.72
C ASN A 467 23.75 1.43 19.07
N MET A 468 22.41 1.29 19.05
CA MET A 468 21.61 1.23 20.28
C MET A 468 21.76 -0.15 20.93
N THR A 469 22.74 -0.26 21.82
CA THR A 469 23.00 -1.45 22.64
C THR A 469 22.76 -1.12 24.11
N GLU A 470 22.59 -2.14 24.97
CA GLU A 470 22.49 -1.94 26.42
C GLU A 470 23.73 -1.22 26.98
N GLU A 471 24.90 -1.53 26.45
CA GLU A 471 26.15 -0.87 26.83
C GLU A 471 26.09 0.64 26.48
N MET A 472 25.65 0.98 25.27
CA MET A 472 25.50 2.38 24.85
C MET A 472 24.49 3.13 25.74
N LEU A 473 23.34 2.51 26.04
CA LEU A 473 22.30 3.10 26.90
C LEU A 473 22.74 3.23 28.36
N SER A 474 23.80 2.56 28.80
CA SER A 474 24.37 2.71 30.14
C SER A 474 25.19 4.00 30.31
N ASN A 475 25.68 4.60 29.21
CA ASN A 475 26.45 5.85 29.24
C ASN A 475 25.57 7.06 29.60
N ASP A 476 26.16 8.10 30.17
CA ASP A 476 25.46 9.35 30.50
C ASP A 476 25.05 10.12 29.26
N GLY A 477 25.83 10.00 28.17
CA GLY A 477 25.52 10.60 26.86
C GLY A 477 26.43 10.05 25.77
N VAL A 478 25.87 9.99 24.56
CA VAL A 478 26.57 9.55 23.34
C VAL A 478 26.23 10.50 22.21
N ILE A 479 27.21 10.90 21.41
CA ILE A 479 27.02 11.60 20.14
C ILE A 479 27.27 10.61 19.03
N PHE A 480 26.30 10.50 18.12
CA PHE A 480 26.43 9.65 16.93
C PHE A 480 27.15 10.38 15.81
N GLU A 481 27.83 9.64 14.98
CA GLU A 481 28.49 10.20 13.79
C GLU A 481 27.43 10.75 12.84
N PRO A 482 27.49 12.06 12.45
CA PRO A 482 26.53 12.64 11.54
C PRO A 482 26.81 12.15 10.11
N ARG A 483 25.76 11.92 9.34
CA ARG A 483 25.91 11.67 7.89
C ARG A 483 26.49 12.87 7.16
N LYS A 484 27.00 12.64 5.95
CA LYS A 484 27.48 13.71 5.07
C LYS A 484 26.36 14.72 4.80
N ALA A 485 26.59 15.98 5.15
CA ALA A 485 25.65 17.06 4.85
C ALA A 485 25.92 17.64 3.46
N LEU A 486 24.87 17.89 2.68
CA LEU A 486 24.95 18.54 1.39
C LEU A 486 24.83 20.05 1.57
N GLN A 487 25.76 20.80 0.95
CA GLN A 487 25.67 22.25 0.84
C GLN A 487 25.16 22.64 -0.55
N PHE A 488 24.07 23.35 -0.60
CA PHE A 488 23.45 23.84 -1.83
C PHE A 488 22.81 25.21 -1.62
N ASN A 489 22.56 25.94 -2.71
CA ASN A 489 21.84 27.19 -2.64
C ASN A 489 20.33 26.92 -2.54
N GLN A 490 19.73 27.34 -1.43
CA GLN A 490 18.27 27.25 -1.29
C GLN A 490 17.59 28.30 -2.16
N VAL A 491 16.53 27.88 -2.83
CA VAL A 491 15.64 28.79 -3.55
C VAL A 491 14.57 29.25 -2.55
N TYR A 492 14.46 30.57 -2.40
CA TYR A 492 13.39 31.14 -1.57
C TYR A 492 12.04 30.90 -2.23
N GLY A 493 11.18 30.10 -1.60
CA GLY A 493 9.78 29.91 -1.97
C GLY A 493 8.88 30.57 -0.93
N GLY A 494 8.01 31.46 -1.37
CA GLY A 494 7.01 32.05 -0.49
C GLY A 494 5.71 31.24 -0.60
N THR A 495 5.29 30.61 0.51
CA THR A 495 4.00 29.89 0.56
C THR A 495 2.79 30.82 0.41
N SER A 496 2.96 32.12 0.67
CA SER A 496 1.88 33.12 0.60
C SER A 496 1.36 33.41 -0.81
N SER A 497 2.13 33.05 -1.86
CA SER A 497 1.74 33.29 -3.26
C SER A 497 1.01 32.09 -3.89
N ASP A 498 1.02 30.94 -3.25
CA ASP A 498 0.50 29.68 -3.84
C ASP A 498 -0.97 29.41 -3.46
N GLY A 499 -1.56 30.29 -2.66
CA GLY A 499 -2.94 30.17 -2.19
C GLY A 499 -3.15 29.08 -1.15
N GLY A 500 -4.38 28.96 -0.65
CA GLY A 500 -4.73 28.05 0.45
C GLY A 500 -4.98 26.58 0.04
N GLN A 501 -4.82 26.22 -1.22
CA GLN A 501 -5.08 24.88 -1.74
C GLN A 501 -3.81 24.03 -1.90
N THR A 502 -2.65 24.57 -1.55
CA THR A 502 -1.37 23.86 -1.64
C THR A 502 -1.00 23.28 -0.28
N TYR A 503 -0.66 22.00 -0.25
CA TYR A 503 -0.02 21.36 0.89
C TYR A 503 1.50 21.46 0.72
N TYR A 504 2.20 21.71 1.83
CA TYR A 504 3.65 21.68 1.92
C TYR A 504 4.09 20.70 2.99
N ALA A 505 4.99 19.78 2.61
CA ALA A 505 5.74 18.98 3.56
C ALA A 505 7.10 19.66 3.81
N ASP A 506 7.54 19.68 5.05
CA ASP A 506 8.83 20.23 5.40
C ASP A 506 9.97 19.45 4.73
N ASN A 507 10.98 20.17 4.22
CA ASN A 507 12.25 19.53 3.89
C ASN A 507 12.94 19.04 5.17
N PRO A 508 13.80 18.00 5.10
CA PRO A 508 14.78 17.72 6.16
C PRO A 508 15.57 18.99 6.51
N ARG A 509 15.96 19.13 7.76
CA ARG A 509 16.71 20.32 8.24
C ARG A 509 17.96 20.56 7.39
N TYR A 510 18.19 21.80 7.00
CA TYR A 510 19.36 22.18 6.24
C TYR A 510 20.61 22.18 7.14
N GLY A 511 21.70 21.60 6.64
CA GLY A 511 22.98 21.50 7.34
C GLY A 511 23.27 20.11 7.91
N ALA A 512 24.32 20.01 8.71
CA ALA A 512 24.68 18.79 9.40
C ALA A 512 23.79 18.60 10.62
N ASN A 513 23.03 17.49 10.64
CA ASN A 513 22.23 17.12 11.79
C ASN A 513 23.07 16.25 12.73
N ILE A 514 23.14 16.60 13.99
CA ILE A 514 23.86 15.85 15.02
C ILE A 514 22.84 15.17 15.91
N THR A 515 22.80 13.84 15.84
CA THR A 515 21.97 13.02 16.72
C THR A 515 22.76 12.64 17.95
N TYR A 516 22.12 12.67 19.11
CA TYR A 516 22.75 12.31 20.37
C TYR A 516 21.75 11.59 21.29
N PHE A 517 22.29 10.80 22.21
CA PHE A 517 21.58 10.20 23.32
C PHE A 517 22.03 10.86 24.63
N VAL A 518 21.09 11.11 25.54
CA VAL A 518 21.37 11.48 26.93
C VAL A 518 20.50 10.65 27.85
N LYS A 519 21.09 10.05 28.86
CA LYS A 519 20.41 9.18 29.81
C LYS A 519 19.40 9.95 30.65
N GLU A 520 19.78 11.15 31.09
CA GLU A 520 18.91 12.06 31.82
C GLU A 520 18.91 13.44 31.17
N ALA A 521 17.73 13.91 30.74
CA ALA A 521 17.61 15.25 30.19
C ALA A 521 17.95 16.29 31.27
N PRO A 522 18.83 17.26 30.97
CA PRO A 522 19.08 18.38 31.89
C PRO A 522 17.78 19.10 32.25
N SER A 523 17.67 19.57 33.51
CA SER A 523 16.45 20.19 34.05
C SER A 523 15.94 21.35 33.18
N SER A 524 16.85 22.07 32.51
CA SER A 524 16.53 23.16 31.58
C SER A 524 15.95 22.69 30.23
N MET A 525 16.10 21.41 29.87
CA MET A 525 15.52 20.84 28.64
C MET A 525 14.13 20.21 28.86
N LYS A 526 13.78 19.86 30.09
CA LYS A 526 12.48 19.25 30.42
C LYS A 526 11.26 20.13 30.07
N SER A 527 11.45 21.42 29.90
CA SER A 527 10.41 22.38 29.51
C SER A 527 10.25 22.61 28.00
N LYS A 528 11.08 21.97 27.15
CA LYS A 528 11.05 22.13 25.67
C LYS A 528 10.72 20.86 24.90
N MET A 529 10.46 19.75 25.60
CA MET A 529 10.03 18.48 25.00
C MET A 529 8.52 18.30 25.18
N ILE A 530 7.73 19.20 24.62
CA ILE A 530 6.27 19.02 24.48
C ILE A 530 5.93 19.03 23.00
#